data_22c6ef0f9a27c407c8f2270c468242e1
#
_entry.id   22c6ef0f9a27c407c8f2270c468242e1
#
_cell.length_a   1.000
_cell.length_b   1.000
_cell.length_c   1.000
_cell.angle_alpha   90.00
_cell.angle_beta   90.00
_cell.angle_gamma   90.00
#
_symmetry.space_group_name_H-M   'P 1'
#
loop_
_entity.id
_entity.type
_entity.pdbx_description
1 polymer ?
#
loop_
_entity_poly.entity_id
_entity_poly.type
_entity_poly.pdbx_seq_one_letter_code
_entity_poly.pdbx_strand_id
1 'polypeptide(L)'
;MYSRLFTLLALLLASGCQAPLTQLQTLSQAHGHRVEIQPTQPFPLALSVPLKAPGALRLRVYLEGDGRAWATASQPSLDPSPRNLLLARLALEDPQPSLYLARPCQFVSAPGCRAAMWTDQRFGKAVLDSLDQA
;
A
#
# COMPACT_ATOMS: atom_id res chain seq x y z
N MET A 1 -39.88 9.50 -20.97
CA MET A 1 -38.54 9.65 -21.59
C MET A 1 -37.50 10.22 -20.63
N TYR A 2 -37.84 11.17 -19.80
CA TYR A 2 -36.91 11.78 -18.81
C TYR A 2 -36.49 10.86 -17.65
N SER A 3 -37.35 9.92 -17.25
CA SER A 3 -37.04 8.99 -16.13
C SER A 3 -35.86 8.05 -16.44
N ARG A 4 -35.73 7.59 -17.69
CA ARG A 4 -34.59 6.71 -18.07
C ARG A 4 -33.28 7.46 -18.23
N LEU A 5 -33.32 8.76 -18.53
CA LEU A 5 -32.13 9.61 -18.61
C LEU A 5 -31.58 9.92 -17.23
N PHE A 6 -32.45 10.11 -16.24
CA PHE A 6 -32.06 10.33 -14.83
C PHE A 6 -31.40 9.09 -14.21
N THR A 7 -31.87 7.89 -14.55
CA THR A 7 -31.30 6.62 -14.05
C THR A 7 -29.91 6.36 -14.65
N LEU A 8 -29.69 6.71 -15.91
CA LEU A 8 -28.37 6.60 -16.56
C LEU A 8 -27.36 7.60 -16.01
N LEU A 9 -27.79 8.82 -15.67
CA LEU A 9 -26.92 9.84 -15.10
C LEU A 9 -26.49 9.50 -13.67
N ALA A 10 -27.37 8.86 -12.88
CA ALA A 10 -27.06 8.43 -11.51
C ALA A 10 -26.04 7.29 -11.45
N LEU A 11 -25.97 6.45 -12.48
CA LEU A 11 -24.98 5.36 -12.58
C LEU A 11 -23.55 5.85 -12.91
N LEU A 12 -23.42 7.01 -13.53
CA LEU A 12 -22.13 7.60 -13.89
C LEU A 12 -21.40 8.29 -12.73
N LEU A 13 -22.08 8.55 -11.62
CA LEU A 13 -21.50 9.22 -10.46
C LEU A 13 -20.87 8.26 -9.43
N ALA A 14 -20.91 6.96 -9.67
CA ALA A 14 -20.40 5.94 -8.73
C ALA A 14 -18.91 5.58 -8.93
N SER A 15 -18.16 6.29 -9.78
CA SER A 15 -16.71 6.13 -9.89
C SER A 15 -15.99 6.85 -8.74
N GLY A 16 -16.24 6.42 -7.50
CA GLY A 16 -15.54 6.89 -6.32
C GLY A 16 -14.05 6.51 -6.38
N CYS A 17 -13.16 7.44 -6.01
CA CYS A 17 -11.76 7.14 -5.78
C CYS A 17 -11.64 6.05 -4.74
N GLN A 18 -11.19 4.86 -5.12
CA GLN A 18 -10.92 3.79 -4.15
C GLN A 18 -9.76 4.19 -3.24
N ALA A 19 -9.90 3.91 -1.93
CA ALA A 19 -8.81 4.11 -0.99
C ALA A 19 -7.57 3.27 -1.39
N PRO A 20 -6.35 3.77 -1.19
CA PRO A 20 -5.12 3.06 -1.58
C PRO A 20 -5.04 1.62 -1.05
N LEU A 21 -5.46 1.39 0.20
CA LEU A 21 -5.50 0.05 0.78
C LEU A 21 -6.45 -0.89 0.02
N THR A 22 -7.63 -0.42 -0.37
CA THR A 22 -8.59 -1.21 -1.16
C THR A 22 -8.02 -1.58 -2.53
N GLN A 23 -7.27 -0.66 -3.17
CA GLN A 23 -6.60 -0.94 -4.43
C GLN A 23 -5.53 -2.03 -4.27
N LEU A 24 -4.72 -1.97 -3.20
CA LEU A 24 -3.73 -3.00 -2.88
C LEU A 24 -4.40 -4.35 -2.61
N GLN A 25 -5.50 -4.36 -1.84
CA GLN A 25 -6.26 -5.59 -1.57
C GLN A 25 -6.81 -6.23 -2.84
N THR A 26 -7.42 -5.44 -3.72
CA THR A 26 -7.96 -5.93 -5.00
C THR A 26 -6.86 -6.51 -5.88
N LEU A 27 -5.72 -5.80 -5.99
CA LEU A 27 -4.57 -6.26 -6.76
C LEU A 27 -3.99 -7.55 -6.19
N SER A 28 -3.83 -7.64 -4.87
CA SER A 28 -3.30 -8.82 -4.18
C SER A 28 -4.18 -10.05 -4.41
N GLN A 29 -5.49 -9.91 -4.24
CA GLN A 29 -6.46 -10.99 -4.44
C GLN A 29 -6.44 -11.51 -5.88
N ALA A 30 -6.31 -10.64 -6.87
CA ALA A 30 -6.22 -11.03 -8.28
C ALA A 30 -4.98 -11.89 -8.60
N HIS A 31 -3.94 -11.86 -7.75
CA HIS A 31 -2.70 -12.59 -7.93
C HIS A 31 -2.49 -13.71 -6.88
N GLY A 32 -3.54 -14.14 -6.18
CA GLY A 32 -3.45 -15.22 -5.19
C GLY A 32 -2.70 -14.83 -3.91
N HIS A 33 -2.73 -13.54 -3.58
CA HIS A 33 -2.19 -12.97 -2.35
C HIS A 33 -3.32 -12.40 -1.47
N ARG A 34 -3.01 -12.12 -0.21
CA ARG A 34 -3.86 -11.33 0.68
C ARG A 34 -3.05 -10.21 1.32
N VAL A 35 -3.73 -9.12 1.65
CA VAL A 35 -3.13 -8.04 2.44
C VAL A 35 -3.29 -8.35 3.91
N GLU A 36 -2.20 -8.30 4.63
CA GLU A 36 -2.12 -8.38 6.09
C GLU A 36 -1.60 -7.07 6.67
N ILE A 37 -2.06 -6.72 7.87
CA ILE A 37 -1.52 -5.61 8.64
C ILE A 37 -0.70 -6.18 9.78
N GLN A 38 0.61 -6.08 9.67
CA GLN A 38 1.55 -6.52 10.69
C GLN A 38 1.59 -5.49 11.83
N PRO A 39 1.32 -5.89 13.10
CA PRO A 39 1.25 -4.94 14.22
C PRO A 39 2.64 -4.60 14.77
N THR A 40 3.53 -4.12 13.91
CA THR A 40 4.86 -3.65 14.30
C THR A 40 4.81 -2.33 15.06
N GLN A 41 5.84 -2.00 15.81
CA GLN A 41 5.90 -0.80 16.63
C GLN A 41 7.08 0.10 16.19
N PRO A 42 6.89 1.42 16.18
CA PRO A 42 5.69 2.18 16.58
C PRO A 42 4.60 2.24 15.49
N PHE A 43 4.86 1.80 14.26
CA PHE A 43 3.93 1.87 13.13
C PHE A 43 3.59 0.48 12.60
N PRO A 44 2.30 0.15 12.40
CA PRO A 44 1.91 -1.06 11.70
C PRO A 44 2.30 -0.99 10.22
N LEU A 45 2.52 -2.15 9.60
CA LEU A 45 2.92 -2.27 8.21
C LEU A 45 1.88 -3.06 7.41
N ALA A 46 1.60 -2.61 6.20
CA ALA A 46 0.78 -3.38 5.25
C ALA A 46 1.70 -4.30 4.42
N LEU A 47 1.33 -5.58 4.34
CA LEU A 47 2.02 -6.59 3.55
C LEU A 47 1.05 -7.23 2.57
N SER A 48 1.53 -7.58 1.38
CA SER A 48 0.83 -8.51 0.50
C SER A 48 1.59 -9.83 0.51
N VAL A 49 0.97 -10.88 1.06
CA VAL A 49 1.57 -12.20 1.25
C VAL A 49 0.83 -13.27 0.43
N PRO A 50 1.51 -14.32 -0.05
CA PRO A 50 0.88 -15.42 -0.76
C PRO A 50 -0.20 -16.10 0.09
N LEU A 51 -1.34 -16.46 -0.51
CA LEU A 51 -2.39 -17.24 0.16
C LEU A 51 -1.92 -18.65 0.54
N LYS A 52 -1.01 -19.23 -0.26
CA LYS A 52 -0.39 -20.51 0.03
C LYS A 52 1.05 -20.27 0.45
N ALA A 53 1.44 -20.85 1.59
CA ALA A 53 2.84 -20.81 2.02
C ALA A 53 3.74 -21.35 0.90
N PRO A 54 4.74 -20.60 0.45
CA PRO A 54 5.68 -21.10 -0.54
C PRO A 54 6.52 -22.21 0.09
N GLY A 55 6.56 -23.39 -0.54
CA GLY A 55 7.47 -24.48 -0.15
C GLY A 55 8.93 -24.20 -0.47
N ALA A 56 9.33 -22.95 -0.59
CA ALA A 56 10.64 -22.52 -1.03
C ALA A 56 11.54 -22.12 0.14
N LEU A 57 12.84 -22.40 0.00
CA LEU A 57 13.86 -21.99 0.99
C LEU A 57 14.20 -20.49 0.96
N ARG A 58 13.72 -19.77 -0.05
CA ARG A 58 14.00 -18.33 -0.25
C ARG A 58 12.72 -17.61 -0.60
N LEU A 59 12.55 -16.43 -0.01
CA LEU A 59 11.46 -15.51 -0.28
C LEU A 59 12.06 -14.17 -0.74
N ARG A 60 11.53 -13.61 -1.82
CA ARG A 60 11.88 -12.26 -2.25
C ARG A 60 10.97 -11.25 -1.55
N VAL A 61 11.56 -10.26 -0.92
CA VAL A 61 10.83 -9.16 -0.29
C VAL A 61 10.98 -7.91 -1.14
N TYR A 62 9.86 -7.38 -1.59
CA TYR A 62 9.78 -6.12 -2.32
C TYR A 62 9.37 -5.01 -1.34
N LEU A 63 10.38 -4.31 -0.81
CA LEU A 63 10.16 -3.19 0.10
C LEU A 63 9.82 -1.92 -0.68
N GLU A 64 8.70 -1.28 -0.35
CA GLU A 64 8.24 -0.05 -1.00
C GLU A 64 9.22 1.10 -0.76
N GLY A 65 9.32 1.97 -1.76
CA GLY A 65 10.03 3.22 -1.68
C GLY A 65 9.25 4.31 -0.94
N ASP A 66 9.54 5.57 -1.26
CA ASP A 66 8.90 6.72 -0.60
C ASP A 66 7.41 6.88 -0.98
N GLY A 67 6.93 6.09 -1.94
CA GLY A 67 5.54 6.16 -2.41
C GLY A 67 5.21 7.55 -2.96
N ARG A 68 4.16 8.16 -2.41
CA ARG A 68 3.80 9.55 -2.69
C ARG A 68 4.21 10.46 -1.53
N ALA A 69 5.49 10.53 -1.21
CA ALA A 69 5.99 11.38 -0.12
C ALA A 69 5.67 12.87 -0.33
N TRP A 70 5.64 13.31 -1.58
CA TRP A 70 5.45 14.71 -1.95
C TRP A 70 4.22 14.90 -2.84
N ALA A 71 3.39 15.88 -2.51
CA ALA A 71 2.26 16.29 -3.33
C ALA A 71 2.70 17.22 -4.48
N THR A 72 3.69 18.06 -4.20
CA THR A 72 4.40 18.95 -5.15
C THR A 72 5.89 18.91 -4.85
N ALA A 73 6.72 19.64 -5.59
CA ALA A 73 8.16 19.71 -5.35
C ALA A 73 8.56 20.18 -3.93
N SER A 74 7.69 20.92 -3.24
CA SER A 74 7.97 21.50 -1.92
C SER A 74 6.91 21.20 -0.85
N GLN A 75 5.78 20.58 -1.24
CA GLN A 75 4.68 20.29 -0.34
C GLN A 75 4.64 18.79 -0.03
N PRO A 76 4.88 18.36 1.21
CA PRO A 76 4.67 16.97 1.60
C PRO A 76 3.24 16.51 1.33
N SER A 77 3.08 15.25 0.98
CA SER A 77 1.78 14.62 0.84
C SER A 77 1.13 14.42 2.22
N LEU A 78 -0.19 14.40 2.26
CA LEU A 78 -0.96 14.01 3.45
C LEU A 78 -1.07 12.49 3.61
N ASP A 79 -0.80 11.75 2.52
CA ASP A 79 -0.83 10.28 2.48
C ASP A 79 0.31 9.81 1.58
N PRO A 80 1.33 9.13 2.13
CA PRO A 80 2.48 8.64 1.38
C PRO A 80 2.22 7.36 0.59
N SER A 81 1.02 6.79 0.66
CA SER A 81 0.69 5.56 -0.06
C SER A 81 0.92 5.70 -1.57
N PRO A 82 1.60 4.75 -2.22
CA PRO A 82 1.81 4.79 -3.66
C PRO A 82 0.47 4.65 -4.39
N ARG A 83 0.28 5.43 -5.46
CA ARG A 83 -0.96 5.43 -6.24
C ARG A 83 -0.91 4.47 -7.42
N ASN A 84 0.26 4.23 -7.99
CA ASN A 84 0.43 3.37 -9.17
C ASN A 84 0.67 1.90 -8.83
N LEU A 85 0.94 1.55 -7.57
CA LEU A 85 1.21 0.20 -7.08
C LEU A 85 2.28 -0.55 -7.90
N LEU A 86 3.24 0.16 -8.50
CA LEU A 86 4.23 -0.44 -9.40
C LEU A 86 5.02 -1.54 -8.72
N LEU A 87 5.56 -1.27 -7.51
CA LEU A 87 6.38 -2.25 -6.81
C LEU A 87 5.55 -3.44 -6.32
N ALA A 88 4.32 -3.20 -5.88
CA ALA A 88 3.39 -4.28 -5.53
C ALA A 88 3.11 -5.17 -6.74
N ARG A 89 2.88 -4.61 -7.94
CA ARG A 89 2.71 -5.39 -9.18
C ARG A 89 3.94 -6.24 -9.48
N LEU A 90 5.14 -5.68 -9.40
CA LEU A 90 6.38 -6.42 -9.63
C LEU A 90 6.54 -7.60 -8.65
N ALA A 91 6.18 -7.39 -7.37
CA ALA A 91 6.19 -8.45 -6.37
C ALA A 91 5.19 -9.57 -6.72
N LEU A 92 3.96 -9.19 -7.08
CA LEU A 92 2.87 -10.13 -7.33
C LEU A 92 3.03 -10.88 -8.65
N GLU A 93 3.77 -10.34 -9.61
CA GLU A 93 4.06 -10.94 -10.92
C GLU A 93 5.40 -11.70 -10.93
N ASP A 94 6.17 -11.67 -9.83
CA ASP A 94 7.42 -12.44 -9.73
C ASP A 94 7.14 -13.94 -9.81
N PRO A 95 7.79 -14.68 -10.73
CA PRO A 95 7.63 -16.13 -10.81
C PRO A 95 8.23 -16.89 -9.61
N GLN A 96 9.04 -16.23 -8.80
CA GLN A 96 9.57 -16.78 -7.55
C GLN A 96 8.71 -16.38 -6.36
N PRO A 97 8.72 -17.16 -5.28
CA PRO A 97 8.02 -16.79 -4.05
C PRO A 97 8.40 -15.40 -3.58
N SER A 98 7.43 -14.53 -3.46
CA SER A 98 7.63 -13.12 -3.17
C SER A 98 6.56 -12.59 -2.22
N LEU A 99 6.87 -11.51 -1.54
CA LEU A 99 5.91 -10.68 -0.83
C LEU A 99 6.22 -9.20 -1.09
N TYR A 100 5.20 -8.39 -0.98
CA TYR A 100 5.31 -6.93 -0.97
C TYR A 100 5.20 -6.42 0.48
N LEU A 101 6.08 -5.52 0.86
CA LEU A 101 6.12 -4.86 2.16
C LEU A 101 6.06 -3.35 1.97
N ALA A 102 4.99 -2.73 2.48
CA ALA A 102 4.86 -1.28 2.53
C ALA A 102 5.76 -0.68 3.61
N ARG A 103 6.03 0.61 3.52
CA ARG A 103 6.71 1.35 4.57
C ARG A 103 5.71 1.86 5.61
N PRO A 104 6.19 2.26 6.81
CA PRO A 104 5.36 2.91 7.81
C PRO A 104 4.52 4.05 7.25
N CYS A 105 3.28 4.16 7.72
CA CYS A 105 2.30 5.17 7.33
C CYS A 105 1.78 5.07 5.88
N GLN A 106 2.21 4.10 5.09
CA GLN A 106 1.62 3.79 3.79
C GLN A 106 0.47 2.80 3.97
N PHE A 107 -0.67 3.05 3.32
CA PHE A 107 -1.91 2.26 3.36
C PHE A 107 -2.60 2.20 4.72
N VAL A 108 -1.87 2.28 5.82
CA VAL A 108 -2.36 2.23 7.21
C VAL A 108 -1.77 3.39 7.98
N SER A 109 -2.63 4.22 8.53
CA SER A 109 -2.22 5.32 9.40
C SER A 109 -2.29 4.89 10.87
N ALA A 110 -1.39 5.42 11.68
CA ALA A 110 -1.33 5.20 13.11
C ALA A 110 -0.96 6.50 13.85
N PRO A 111 -1.18 6.58 15.17
CA PRO A 111 -0.67 7.70 15.96
C PRO A 111 0.83 7.92 15.72
N GLY A 112 1.24 9.15 15.46
CA GLY A 112 2.63 9.50 15.12
C GLY A 112 2.93 9.53 13.62
N CYS A 113 2.06 9.04 12.75
CA CYS A 113 2.17 9.23 11.31
C CYS A 113 2.02 10.72 10.97
N ARG A 114 3.09 11.30 10.47
CA ARG A 114 3.18 12.71 10.07
C ARG A 114 4.19 12.86 8.94
N ALA A 115 4.12 13.95 8.20
CA ALA A 115 4.93 14.18 7.00
C ALA A 115 6.44 13.89 7.20
N ALA A 116 6.99 14.19 8.36
CA ALA A 116 8.38 13.88 8.65
C ALA A 116 8.73 12.38 8.48
N MET A 117 7.79 11.47 8.75
CA MET A 117 8.03 10.02 8.68
C MET A 117 8.25 9.51 7.25
N TRP A 118 7.81 10.23 6.23
CA TRP A 118 8.04 9.89 4.82
C TRP A 118 8.84 10.93 4.05
N THR A 119 9.36 11.96 4.75
CA THR A 119 10.28 12.95 4.17
C THR A 119 11.65 12.89 4.85
N ASP A 120 11.96 13.82 5.72
CA ASP A 120 13.27 13.98 6.34
C ASP A 120 13.61 12.88 7.37
N GLN A 121 12.63 12.29 8.04
CA GLN A 121 12.80 11.20 9.01
C GLN A 121 12.50 9.80 8.43
N ARG A 122 12.42 9.67 7.11
CA ARG A 122 12.08 8.38 6.45
C ARG A 122 13.05 7.23 6.71
N PHE A 123 14.24 7.52 7.21
CA PHE A 123 15.23 6.57 7.70
C PHE A 123 15.52 6.74 9.20
N GLY A 124 14.64 7.46 9.91
CA GLY A 124 14.75 7.65 11.35
C GLY A 124 14.47 6.36 12.11
N LYS A 125 14.93 6.32 13.37
CA LYS A 125 14.85 5.12 14.22
C LYS A 125 13.43 4.53 14.28
N ALA A 126 12.39 5.35 14.44
CA ALA A 126 11.01 4.88 14.53
C ALA A 126 10.54 4.14 13.27
N VAL A 127 10.97 4.59 12.09
CA VAL A 127 10.65 3.92 10.82
C VAL A 127 11.41 2.60 10.69
N LEU A 128 12.71 2.60 11.02
CA LEU A 128 13.55 1.41 10.93
C LEU A 128 13.13 0.34 11.96
N ASP A 129 12.79 0.73 13.20
CA ASP A 129 12.31 -0.19 14.23
C ASP A 129 11.03 -0.96 13.78
N SER A 130 10.13 -0.28 13.06
CA SER A 130 8.93 -0.96 12.52
C SER A 130 9.28 -1.94 11.39
N LEU A 131 10.22 -1.57 10.52
CA LEU A 131 10.64 -2.44 9.40
C LEU A 131 11.44 -3.66 9.88
N ASP A 132 12.22 -3.53 10.96
CA ASP A 132 13.04 -4.60 11.54
C ASP A 132 12.19 -5.70 12.20
N GLN A 133 10.93 -5.41 12.51
CA GLN A 133 10.00 -6.35 13.14
C GLN A 133 9.12 -7.10 12.11
N ALA A 134 9.23 -6.78 10.83
CA ALA A 134 8.35 -7.31 9.78
C ALA A 134 8.65 -8.76 9.35
#